data_c9f54bae31a13a77a1a5c02a1570b3e1
#
_entry.id   c9f54bae31a13a77a1a5c02a1570b3e1
#
_cell.length_a   1.000
_cell.length_b   1.000
_cell.length_c   1.000
_cell.angle_alpha   90.00
_cell.angle_beta   90.00
_cell.angle_gamma   90.00
#
_symmetry.space_group_name_H-M   'P 1'
#
loop_
_entity.id
_entity.type
_entity.pdbx_description
1 polymer ?
#
loop_
_entity_poly.entity_id
_entity_poly.type
_entity_poly.pdbx_seq_one_letter_code
_entity_poly.pdbx_strand_id
1 'polypeptide(L)'
;VRLNEYMRENRIGTEMENGELEVDIEELKQNQPEASEEEIIIEGHLSHFLDLDYCIVLRTDPETLEERLNDRDYSESKIQENVESEALDVVLSQAVQNQNKVFEIDTTEKSPEEVKERIIEAIENREERKGTVDWTGYF
;
A
#
# COMPACT_ATOMS: atom_id res chain seq x y z
N VAL A 1 -1.54 0.88 12.81
CA VAL A 1 -1.06 -0.53 12.83
C VAL A 1 -0.19 -0.79 11.62
N ARG A 2 1.03 -1.18 11.87
CA ARG A 2 1.94 -1.66 10.81
C ARG A 2 1.65 -3.14 10.57
N LEU A 3 1.09 -3.44 9.42
CA LEU A 3 0.57 -4.77 9.13
C LEU A 3 1.63 -5.88 9.22
N ASN A 4 2.85 -5.63 8.72
CA ASN A 4 3.91 -6.64 8.79
C ASN A 4 4.30 -7.00 10.24
N GLU A 5 4.39 -6.00 11.11
CA GLU A 5 4.67 -6.24 12.53
C GLU A 5 3.53 -7.00 13.19
N TYR A 6 2.30 -6.60 12.90
CA TYR A 6 1.10 -7.26 13.39
C TYR A 6 1.05 -8.74 12.99
N MET A 7 1.35 -9.04 11.72
CA MET A 7 1.37 -10.42 11.23
C MET A 7 2.41 -11.26 11.96
N ARG A 8 3.62 -10.72 12.18
CA ARG A 8 4.68 -11.43 12.91
C ARG A 8 4.31 -11.69 14.36
N GLU A 9 3.76 -10.69 15.04
CA GLU A 9 3.33 -10.81 16.45
C GLU A 9 2.19 -11.82 16.62
N ASN A 10 1.30 -11.92 15.66
CA ASN A 10 0.14 -12.81 15.71
C ASN A 10 0.35 -14.13 14.95
N ARG A 11 1.57 -14.38 14.49
CA ARG A 11 1.95 -15.62 13.78
C ARG A 11 1.11 -15.88 12.54
N ILE A 12 0.80 -14.83 11.78
CA ILE A 12 0.11 -14.92 10.51
C ILE A 12 1.15 -15.02 9.40
N GLY A 13 0.99 -16.00 8.53
CA GLY A 13 1.94 -16.24 7.44
C GLY A 13 3.12 -17.12 7.84
N THR A 14 3.90 -17.48 6.85
CA THR A 14 5.09 -18.35 7.01
C THR A 14 6.33 -17.58 6.60
N GLU A 15 7.33 -17.54 7.46
CA GLU A 15 8.60 -16.88 7.15
C GLU A 15 9.41 -17.72 6.17
N MET A 16 9.81 -17.09 5.07
CA MET A 16 10.64 -17.69 4.03
C MET A 16 12.12 -17.56 4.38
N GLU A 17 12.99 -18.31 3.70
CA GLU A 17 14.45 -18.26 3.90
C GLU A 17 15.03 -16.87 3.71
N ASN A 18 14.45 -16.06 2.82
CA ASN A 18 14.88 -14.68 2.55
C ASN A 18 14.34 -13.65 3.56
N GLY A 19 13.64 -14.10 4.60
CA GLY A 19 13.05 -13.22 5.63
C GLY A 19 11.69 -12.64 5.27
N GLU A 20 11.18 -12.91 4.07
CA GLU A 20 9.84 -12.47 3.67
C GLU A 20 8.76 -13.38 4.24
N LEU A 21 7.55 -12.85 4.41
CA LEU A 21 6.39 -13.62 4.82
C LEU A 21 5.57 -14.06 3.60
N GLU A 22 5.29 -15.35 3.52
CA GLU A 22 4.29 -15.88 2.60
C GLU A 22 2.95 -15.89 3.33
N VAL A 23 1.96 -15.17 2.82
CA VAL A 23 0.70 -14.92 3.53
C VAL A 23 -0.49 -15.41 2.71
N ASP A 24 -1.35 -16.20 3.37
CA ASP A 24 -2.67 -16.52 2.84
C ASP A 24 -3.61 -15.34 3.14
N ILE A 25 -4.14 -14.72 2.11
CA ILE A 25 -4.99 -13.52 2.25
C ILE A 25 -6.27 -13.82 3.04
N GLU A 26 -6.88 -14.99 2.85
CA GLU A 26 -8.08 -15.35 3.61
C GLU A 26 -7.79 -15.50 5.12
N GLU A 27 -6.65 -16.11 5.46
CA GLU A 27 -6.20 -16.21 6.85
C GLU A 27 -5.95 -14.81 7.43
N LEU A 28 -5.31 -13.94 6.69
CA LEU A 28 -5.04 -12.57 7.12
C LEU A 28 -6.35 -11.80 7.38
N LYS A 29 -7.31 -11.89 6.48
CA LYS A 29 -8.62 -11.25 6.62
C LYS A 29 -9.38 -11.73 7.86
N GLN A 30 -9.34 -13.03 8.13
CA GLN A 30 -10.00 -13.62 9.31
C GLN A 30 -9.39 -13.15 10.62
N ASN A 31 -8.13 -12.73 10.61
CA ASN A 31 -7.37 -12.33 11.78
C ASN A 31 -6.89 -10.88 11.71
N GLN A 32 -7.48 -10.06 10.86
CA GLN A 32 -7.05 -8.67 10.68
C GLN A 32 -7.24 -7.82 11.93
N PRO A 33 -6.45 -6.74 12.08
CA PRO A 33 -6.62 -5.80 13.17
C PRO A 33 -8.03 -5.21 13.17
N GLU A 34 -8.66 -5.12 14.33
CA GLU A 34 -9.99 -4.56 14.48
C GLU A 34 -9.97 -3.26 15.26
N ALA A 35 -10.77 -2.29 14.83
CA ALA A 35 -11.04 -1.09 15.59
C ALA A 35 -12.06 -1.43 16.67
N SER A 36 -11.77 -1.12 17.93
CA SER A 36 -12.72 -1.34 19.03
C SER A 36 -13.71 -0.19 19.17
N GLU A 37 -13.25 1.01 19.49
CA GLU A 37 -14.09 2.19 19.69
C GLU A 37 -13.64 3.39 18.83
N GLU A 38 -12.41 3.37 18.34
CA GLU A 38 -11.84 4.46 17.57
C GLU A 38 -11.43 3.97 16.17
N GLU A 39 -11.24 4.92 15.27
CA GLU A 39 -10.73 4.63 13.95
C GLU A 39 -9.29 4.12 14.05
N ILE A 40 -8.94 3.13 13.23
CA ILE A 40 -7.56 2.66 13.10
C ILE A 40 -7.08 2.85 11.68
N ILE A 41 -5.79 3.07 11.54
CA ILE A 41 -5.10 3.12 10.26
C ILE A 41 -4.23 1.88 10.17
N ILE A 42 -4.41 1.11 9.11
CA ILE A 42 -3.61 -0.07 8.82
C ILE A 42 -2.73 0.26 7.63
N GLU A 43 -1.41 0.22 7.81
CA GLU A 43 -0.48 0.46 6.72
C GLU A 43 0.30 -0.80 6.37
N GLY A 44 0.48 -1.03 5.08
CA GLY A 44 1.24 -2.16 4.58
C GLY A 44 0.87 -2.50 3.14
N HIS A 45 1.73 -3.23 2.47
CA HIS A 45 1.55 -3.57 1.04
C HIS A 45 0.44 -4.60 0.78
N LEU A 46 -0.11 -5.23 1.83
CA LEU A 46 -1.25 -6.15 1.73
C LEU A 46 -2.53 -5.58 2.33
N SER A 47 -2.49 -4.37 2.88
CA SER A 47 -3.63 -3.79 3.58
C SER A 47 -4.85 -3.59 2.69
N HIS A 48 -4.66 -3.39 1.40
CA HIS A 48 -5.74 -3.21 0.42
C HIS A 48 -6.56 -4.49 0.16
N PHE A 49 -6.15 -5.64 0.69
CA PHE A 49 -6.92 -6.88 0.63
C PHE A 49 -7.87 -7.05 1.82
N LEU A 50 -7.71 -6.24 2.86
CA LEU A 50 -8.51 -6.36 4.09
C LEU A 50 -9.90 -5.76 3.93
N ASP A 51 -10.76 -6.02 4.91
CA ASP A 51 -12.08 -5.38 4.99
C ASP A 51 -11.89 -3.98 5.57
N LEU A 52 -12.01 -2.96 4.74
CA LEU A 52 -11.75 -1.56 5.08
C LEU A 52 -12.96 -0.69 4.76
N ASP A 53 -13.14 0.37 5.54
CA ASP A 53 -14.14 1.40 5.23
C ASP A 53 -13.62 2.38 4.17
N TYR A 54 -12.30 2.55 4.07
CA TYR A 54 -11.66 3.48 3.17
C TYR A 54 -10.24 3.03 2.87
N CYS A 55 -9.88 3.04 1.59
CA CYS A 55 -8.55 2.59 1.15
C CYS A 55 -7.83 3.72 0.43
N ILE A 56 -6.61 4.00 0.88
CA ILE A 56 -5.75 5.00 0.24
C ILE A 56 -4.57 4.29 -0.41
N VAL A 57 -4.38 4.54 -1.70
CA VAL A 57 -3.27 3.98 -2.47
C VAL A 57 -2.28 5.09 -2.80
N LEU A 58 -1.07 4.97 -2.29
CA LEU A 58 0.01 5.91 -2.58
C LEU A 58 0.66 5.53 -3.91
N ARG A 59 0.74 6.50 -4.81
CA ARG A 59 1.32 6.32 -6.13
C ARG A 59 2.61 7.12 -6.24
N THR A 60 3.56 6.61 -7.00
CA THR A 60 4.84 7.28 -7.21
C THR A 60 5.31 6.98 -8.64
N ASP A 61 5.82 8.00 -9.34
CA ASP A 61 6.49 7.80 -10.63
C ASP A 61 7.52 6.67 -10.50
N PRO A 62 7.54 5.69 -11.42
CA PRO A 62 8.46 4.55 -11.31
C PRO A 62 9.94 4.91 -11.18
N GLU A 63 10.42 5.92 -11.88
CA GLU A 63 11.81 6.37 -11.76
C GLU A 63 12.09 6.97 -10.39
N THR A 64 11.19 7.78 -9.88
CA THR A 64 11.28 8.36 -8.53
C THR A 64 11.22 7.27 -7.47
N LEU A 65 10.36 6.27 -7.65
CA LEU A 65 10.27 5.13 -6.75
C LEU A 65 11.58 4.36 -6.69
N GLU A 66 12.20 4.10 -7.84
CA GLU A 66 13.51 3.45 -7.92
C GLU A 66 14.56 4.22 -7.11
N GLU A 67 14.63 5.53 -7.28
CA GLU A 67 15.57 6.38 -6.53
C GLU A 67 15.32 6.29 -5.02
N ARG A 68 14.07 6.36 -4.59
CA ARG A 68 13.69 6.28 -3.17
C ARG A 68 14.04 4.91 -2.56
N LEU A 69 13.84 3.83 -3.31
CA LEU A 69 14.17 2.48 -2.85
C LEU A 69 15.67 2.22 -2.82
N ASN A 70 16.44 2.80 -3.73
CA ASN A 70 17.90 2.73 -3.70
C ASN A 70 18.48 3.34 -2.42
N ASP A 71 17.83 4.34 -1.85
CA ASP A 71 18.26 4.97 -0.59
C ASP A 71 17.92 4.13 0.65
N ARG A 72 17.25 2.98 0.49
CA ARG A 72 16.74 2.14 1.57
C ARG A 72 17.27 0.72 1.52
N ASP A 73 18.46 0.40 1.36
CA ASP A 73 19.04 -0.96 1.48
C ASP A 73 18.20 -2.13 0.91
N TYR A 74 17.37 -1.90 -0.11
CA TYR A 74 16.68 -3.00 -0.80
C TYR A 74 17.60 -3.62 -1.85
N SER A 75 17.47 -4.92 -2.08
CA SER A 75 18.16 -5.59 -3.19
C SER A 75 17.67 -5.09 -4.54
N GLU A 76 18.49 -5.18 -5.58
CA GLU A 76 18.11 -4.78 -6.94
C GLU A 76 16.87 -5.51 -7.43
N SER A 77 16.75 -6.82 -7.16
CA SER A 77 15.58 -7.60 -7.58
C SER A 77 14.31 -7.13 -6.87
N LYS A 78 14.41 -6.75 -5.61
CA LYS A 78 13.27 -6.23 -4.85
C LYS A 78 12.83 -4.87 -5.35
N ILE A 79 13.79 -4.00 -5.66
CA ILE A 79 13.53 -2.69 -6.25
C ILE A 79 12.82 -2.85 -7.58
N GLN A 80 13.33 -3.73 -8.45
CA GLN A 80 12.75 -3.97 -9.77
C GLN A 80 11.32 -4.49 -9.68
N GLU A 81 11.04 -5.44 -8.79
CA GLU A 81 9.69 -5.94 -8.55
C GLU A 81 8.73 -4.83 -8.16
N ASN A 82 9.12 -3.97 -7.22
CA ASN A 82 8.28 -2.86 -6.76
C ASN A 82 8.04 -1.83 -7.85
N VAL A 83 9.08 -1.48 -8.61
CA VAL A 83 8.98 -0.51 -9.70
C VAL A 83 8.07 -1.02 -10.82
N GLU A 84 8.20 -2.27 -11.22
CA GLU A 84 7.34 -2.88 -12.23
C GLU A 84 5.88 -2.97 -11.75
N SER A 85 5.67 -3.34 -10.50
CA SER A 85 4.34 -3.38 -9.90
C SER A 85 3.65 -2.02 -9.96
N GLU A 86 4.38 -0.95 -9.63
CA GLU A 86 3.85 0.42 -9.72
C GLU A 86 3.54 0.81 -11.16
N ALA A 87 4.48 0.54 -12.08
CA ALA A 87 4.31 0.89 -13.48
C ALA A 87 3.11 0.19 -14.13
N LEU A 88 2.78 -1.01 -13.67
CA LEU A 88 1.64 -1.81 -14.15
C LEU A 88 0.35 -1.58 -13.36
N ASP A 89 0.31 -0.64 -12.44
CA ASP A 89 -0.86 -0.35 -11.60
C ASP A 89 -1.37 -1.56 -10.79
N VAL A 90 -0.48 -2.46 -10.39
CA VAL A 90 -0.88 -3.72 -9.75
C VAL A 90 -1.64 -3.49 -8.45
N VAL A 91 -1.09 -2.69 -7.55
CA VAL A 91 -1.73 -2.43 -6.24
C VAL A 91 -3.05 -1.68 -6.42
N LEU A 92 -3.09 -0.67 -7.28
CA LEU A 92 -4.33 0.06 -7.57
C LEU A 92 -5.42 -0.87 -8.12
N SER A 93 -5.07 -1.73 -9.07
CA SER A 93 -6.01 -2.69 -9.65
C SER A 93 -6.57 -3.64 -8.60
N GLN A 94 -5.71 -4.15 -7.71
CA GLN A 94 -6.13 -5.00 -6.60
C GLN A 94 -7.04 -4.25 -5.62
N ALA A 95 -6.68 -3.01 -5.28
CA ALA A 95 -7.49 -2.18 -4.38
C ALA A 95 -8.89 -1.93 -4.96
N VAL A 96 -8.97 -1.58 -6.24
CA VAL A 96 -10.26 -1.34 -6.91
C VAL A 96 -11.13 -2.59 -6.94
N GLN A 97 -10.53 -3.78 -7.09
CA GLN A 97 -11.26 -5.04 -7.08
C GLN A 97 -11.76 -5.43 -5.69
N ASN A 98 -11.06 -5.05 -4.63
CA ASN A 98 -11.35 -5.49 -3.28
C ASN A 98 -12.02 -4.45 -2.39
N GLN A 99 -11.98 -3.16 -2.75
CA GLN A 99 -12.48 -2.08 -1.92
C GLN A 99 -13.56 -1.27 -2.63
N ASN A 100 -14.55 -0.82 -1.87
CA ASN A 100 -15.62 0.02 -2.40
C ASN A 100 -15.21 1.49 -2.56
N LYS A 101 -14.37 1.98 -1.66
CA LYS A 101 -13.94 3.38 -1.64
C LYS A 101 -12.42 3.46 -1.69
N VAL A 102 -11.91 3.91 -2.83
CA VAL A 102 -10.48 4.02 -3.09
C VAL A 102 -10.13 5.47 -3.43
N PHE A 103 -9.09 5.97 -2.80
CA PHE A 103 -8.49 7.25 -3.13
C PHE A 103 -7.01 7.04 -3.45
N GLU A 104 -6.60 7.33 -4.68
CA GLU A 104 -5.19 7.30 -5.04
C GLU A 104 -4.58 8.71 -4.95
N ILE A 105 -3.35 8.79 -4.51
CA ILE A 105 -2.61 10.05 -4.42
C ILE A 105 -1.22 9.88 -5.02
N ASP A 106 -0.88 10.74 -5.97
CA ASP A 106 0.46 10.79 -6.55
C ASP A 106 1.39 11.52 -5.57
N THR A 107 2.40 10.82 -5.08
CA THR A 107 3.35 11.32 -4.09
C THR A 107 4.67 11.79 -4.71
N THR A 108 4.81 11.73 -6.04
CA THR A 108 6.08 11.96 -6.75
C THR A 108 6.77 13.27 -6.36
N GLU A 109 6.02 14.37 -6.34
CA GLU A 109 6.54 15.70 -6.05
C GLU A 109 6.11 16.23 -4.67
N LYS A 110 5.68 15.33 -3.77
CA LYS A 110 5.19 15.71 -2.45
C LYS A 110 6.14 15.24 -1.35
N SER A 111 6.32 16.09 -0.34
CA SER A 111 6.98 15.70 0.90
C SER A 111 6.07 14.78 1.72
N PRO A 112 6.61 14.00 2.69
CA PRO A 112 5.78 13.22 3.59
C PRO A 112 4.71 14.05 4.32
N GLU A 113 5.01 15.28 4.71
CA GLU A 113 4.05 16.18 5.35
C GLU A 113 2.91 16.58 4.41
N GLU A 114 3.23 16.89 3.16
CA GLU A 114 2.22 17.22 2.15
C GLU A 114 1.31 16.02 1.85
N VAL A 115 1.88 14.82 1.79
CA VAL A 115 1.12 13.57 1.61
C VAL A 115 0.18 13.36 2.79
N LYS A 116 0.67 13.52 4.01
CA LYS A 116 -0.11 13.38 5.24
C LYS A 116 -1.30 14.35 5.25
N GLU A 117 -1.06 15.61 4.95
CA GLU A 117 -2.12 16.63 4.90
C GLU A 117 -3.17 16.30 3.85
N ARG A 118 -2.73 15.82 2.69
CA ARG A 118 -3.64 15.43 1.61
C ARG A 118 -4.47 14.20 1.98
N ILE A 119 -3.88 13.23 2.67
CA ILE A 119 -4.60 12.05 3.17
C ILE A 119 -5.69 12.46 4.16
N ILE A 120 -5.35 13.32 5.11
CA ILE A 120 -6.30 13.81 6.11
C ILE A 120 -7.48 14.52 5.43
N GLU A 121 -7.21 15.40 4.48
CA GLU A 121 -8.24 16.09 3.71
C GLU A 121 -9.15 15.11 2.96
N ALA A 122 -8.56 14.10 2.32
CA ALA A 122 -9.31 13.08 1.59
C ALA A 122 -10.24 12.29 2.52
N ILE A 123 -9.76 11.91 3.70
CA ILE A 123 -10.56 11.18 4.70
C ILE A 123 -11.72 12.06 5.20
N GLU A 124 -11.44 13.30 5.55
CA GLU A 124 -12.46 14.22 6.06
C GLU A 124 -13.57 14.49 5.03
N ASN A 125 -13.21 14.62 3.78
CA ASN A 125 -14.14 14.89 2.68
C ASN A 125 -14.64 13.62 1.98
N ARG A 126 -14.19 12.45 2.41
CA ARG A 126 -14.51 11.14 1.81
C ARG A 126 -14.32 11.13 0.30
N GLU A 127 -13.19 11.63 -0.15
CA GLU A 127 -12.86 11.73 -1.57
C GLU A 127 -12.58 10.36 -2.16
N GLU A 128 -13.00 10.16 -3.41
CA GLU A 128 -12.70 8.97 -4.18
C GLU A 128 -12.00 9.38 -5.47
N ARG A 129 -10.91 8.69 -5.77
CA ARG A 129 -10.13 8.92 -6.98
C ARG A 129 -9.41 7.64 -7.38
N LYS A 130 -9.58 7.20 -8.60
CA LYS A 130 -8.89 6.03 -9.14
C LYS A 130 -8.70 6.20 -10.64
N GLY A 131 -7.59 5.65 -11.14
CA GLY A 131 -7.29 5.69 -12.57
C GLY A 131 -6.85 7.06 -13.09
N THR A 132 -6.42 7.96 -12.22
CA THR A 132 -5.95 9.31 -12.61
C THR A 132 -4.44 9.37 -12.83
N VAL A 133 -3.70 8.37 -12.37
CA VAL A 133 -2.25 8.27 -12.53
C VAL A 133 -1.96 7.45 -13.78
N ASP A 134 -1.06 7.94 -14.62
CA ASP A 134 -0.69 7.29 -15.89
C ASP A 134 0.84 7.19 -15.99
N TRP A 135 1.34 5.95 -15.92
CA TRP A 135 2.76 5.65 -16.08
C TRP A 135 3.10 4.97 -17.41
N THR A 136 2.22 5.03 -18.40
CA THR A 136 2.45 4.37 -19.70
C THR A 136 3.73 4.84 -20.39
N GLY A 137 4.13 6.08 -20.16
CA GLY A 137 5.39 6.62 -20.68
C GLY A 137 6.66 5.97 -20.12
N TYR A 138 6.56 5.20 -19.04
CA TYR A 138 7.69 4.47 -18.44
C TYR A 138 8.18 3.35 -19.37
N PHE A 139 7.29 2.73 -20.10
CA PHE A 139 7.61 1.69 -21.06
C PHE A 139 7.97 2.31 -22.41
#